data_309c0aeda92a6f33e1785f1db1221b78
#
_entry.id   309c0aeda92a6f33e1785f1db1221b78
#
_cell.length_a   1.000
_cell.length_b   1.000
_cell.length_c   1.000
_cell.angle_alpha   90.00
_cell.angle_beta   90.00
_cell.angle_gamma   90.00
#
_symmetry.space_group_name_H-M   'P 1'
#
loop_
_entity.id
_entity.type
_entity.pdbx_description
1 polymer ?
#
loop_
_entity_poly.entity_id
_entity_poly.type
_entity_poly.pdbx_seq_one_letter_code
_entity_poly.pdbx_strand_id
1 'polypeptide(L)'
;MSTVSLVGLTMLVIGESHMSLSSYLINPLHDDLTKQGAKVFSVGACGASAGDWLIKKTVPCGAERTGNEKGVFIRGETTTTPIAELIAKDKPDVVVVIIGDTMASYGKAFPQAWAWENVTKLTKEIASTKTPCIWVGPPWGSEVGRQSNKFAKPDNRVQFMSNFLDKNVAPCTYIDSLKFSQPKQWSTLDGQHFTTAGYDAWAAAITQSIVNLPNIKQFKK
;
A
#
# COMPACT_ATOMS: atom_id res chain seq x y z
N MET A 1 9.14 -24.15 -12.90
CA MET A 1 8.41 -24.30 -11.63
C MET A 1 8.70 -23.05 -10.81
N SER A 2 7.71 -22.23 -10.53
CA SER A 2 7.89 -21.05 -9.68
C SER A 2 8.16 -21.55 -8.26
N THR A 3 9.35 -21.30 -7.74
CA THR A 3 9.67 -21.64 -6.35
C THR A 3 8.84 -20.72 -5.46
N VAL A 4 7.95 -21.29 -4.67
CA VAL A 4 7.16 -20.57 -3.64
C VAL A 4 8.16 -19.97 -2.65
N SER A 5 8.27 -18.63 -2.63
CA SER A 5 9.41 -17.95 -2.00
C SER A 5 9.10 -17.25 -0.68
N LEU A 6 7.80 -17.11 -0.34
CA LEU A 6 7.33 -16.47 0.89
C LEU A 6 6.80 -17.49 1.93
N VAL A 7 7.13 -18.77 1.77
CA VAL A 7 6.65 -19.85 2.66
C VAL A 7 7.06 -19.57 4.11
N GLY A 8 6.04 -19.60 4.97
CA GLY A 8 6.20 -19.43 6.42
C GLY A 8 6.33 -17.98 6.87
N LEU A 9 6.24 -17.00 5.96
CA LEU A 9 6.14 -15.59 6.33
C LEU A 9 4.69 -15.23 6.63
N THR A 10 4.48 -14.45 7.69
CA THR A 10 3.22 -13.76 7.98
C THR A 10 3.39 -12.30 7.59
N MET A 11 2.52 -11.80 6.73
CA MET A 11 2.57 -10.46 6.18
C MET A 11 1.33 -9.65 6.56
N LEU A 12 1.51 -8.46 7.10
CA LEU A 12 0.45 -7.47 7.31
C LEU A 12 0.57 -6.40 6.23
N VAL A 13 -0.44 -6.27 5.38
CA VAL A 13 -0.52 -5.25 4.33
C VAL A 13 -1.51 -4.19 4.75
N ILE A 14 -1.06 -2.95 4.89
CA ILE A 14 -1.93 -1.79 5.14
C ILE A 14 -1.88 -0.82 3.97
N GLY A 15 -2.98 -0.12 3.71
CA GLY A 15 -3.00 0.83 2.61
C GLY A 15 -4.18 1.79 2.61
N GLU A 16 -4.11 2.74 1.71
CA GLU A 16 -5.14 3.75 1.47
C GLU A 16 -6.26 3.25 0.53
N SER A 17 -6.90 4.15 -0.22
CA SER A 17 -8.04 3.83 -1.08
C SER A 17 -7.80 2.70 -2.08
N HIS A 18 -6.58 2.53 -2.56
CA HIS A 18 -6.20 1.40 -3.43
C HIS A 18 -6.45 0.02 -2.78
N MET A 19 -6.50 -0.04 -1.45
CA MET A 19 -6.72 -1.27 -0.68
C MET A 19 -8.16 -1.41 -0.14
N SER A 20 -9.11 -0.56 -0.55
CA SER A 20 -10.37 -0.39 0.19
C SER A 20 -11.61 -0.95 -0.52
N LEU A 21 -11.53 -1.41 -1.76
CA LEU A 21 -12.65 -1.96 -2.52
C LEU A 21 -12.32 -3.33 -3.14
N SER A 22 -13.37 -4.13 -3.36
CA SER A 22 -13.23 -5.52 -3.83
C SER A 22 -12.59 -5.67 -5.23
N SER A 23 -12.76 -4.67 -6.10
CA SER A 23 -12.16 -4.64 -7.44
C SER A 23 -10.79 -3.97 -7.48
N TYR A 24 -10.26 -3.56 -6.32
CA TYR A 24 -9.00 -2.84 -6.18
C TYR A 24 -7.86 -3.78 -5.74
N LEU A 25 -6.71 -3.20 -5.45
CA LEU A 25 -5.45 -3.90 -5.18
C LEU A 25 -5.52 -4.94 -4.05
N ILE A 26 -6.40 -4.75 -3.06
CA ILE A 26 -6.45 -5.63 -1.88
C ILE A 26 -6.59 -7.10 -2.25
N ASN A 27 -7.47 -7.44 -3.21
CA ASN A 27 -7.69 -8.84 -3.57
C ASN A 27 -6.54 -9.43 -4.41
N PRO A 28 -6.15 -8.84 -5.57
CA PRO A 28 -5.08 -9.44 -6.36
C PRO A 28 -3.74 -9.49 -5.61
N LEU A 29 -3.38 -8.47 -4.83
CA LEU A 29 -2.14 -8.48 -4.05
C LEU A 29 -2.17 -9.55 -2.96
N HIS A 30 -3.28 -9.64 -2.20
CA HIS A 30 -3.46 -10.66 -1.17
C HIS A 30 -3.35 -12.07 -1.75
N ASP A 31 -4.02 -12.32 -2.88
CA ASP A 31 -3.99 -13.61 -3.57
C ASP A 31 -2.59 -13.95 -4.07
N ASP A 32 -1.90 -12.99 -4.68
CA ASP A 32 -0.57 -13.24 -5.24
C ASP A 32 0.47 -13.51 -4.15
N LEU A 33 0.46 -12.77 -3.04
CA LEU A 33 1.33 -13.04 -1.88
C LEU A 33 1.00 -14.41 -1.25
N THR A 34 -0.29 -14.77 -1.15
CA THR A 34 -0.71 -16.08 -0.64
C THR A 34 -0.27 -17.21 -1.55
N LYS A 35 -0.37 -17.06 -2.88
CA LYS A 35 0.17 -18.02 -3.86
C LYS A 35 1.68 -18.22 -3.74
N GLN A 36 2.42 -17.20 -3.25
CA GLN A 36 3.84 -17.32 -2.93
C GLN A 36 4.10 -17.99 -1.57
N GLY A 37 3.06 -18.39 -0.85
CA GLY A 37 3.14 -19.14 0.40
C GLY A 37 3.11 -18.31 1.67
N ALA A 38 2.86 -17.01 1.60
CA ALA A 38 2.70 -16.16 2.77
C ALA A 38 1.32 -16.37 3.43
N LYS A 39 1.26 -16.20 4.75
CA LYS A 39 0.03 -15.93 5.48
C LYS A 39 -0.19 -14.42 5.44
N VAL A 40 -1.29 -13.95 4.85
CA VAL A 40 -1.51 -12.53 4.60
C VAL A 40 -2.69 -12.00 5.39
N PHE A 41 -2.52 -10.82 6.00
CA PHE A 41 -3.56 -9.97 6.57
C PHE A 41 -3.51 -8.66 5.79
N SER A 42 -4.64 -8.23 5.23
CA SER A 42 -4.72 -7.00 4.44
C SER A 42 -5.79 -6.08 4.99
N VAL A 43 -5.44 -4.81 5.21
CA VAL A 43 -6.37 -3.80 5.72
C VAL A 43 -6.25 -2.53 4.87
N GLY A 44 -7.37 -2.02 4.40
CA GLY A 44 -7.45 -0.80 3.60
C GLY A 44 -8.38 0.23 4.22
N ALA A 45 -8.00 1.51 4.13
CA ALA A 45 -8.79 2.63 4.65
C ALA A 45 -8.83 3.79 3.66
N CYS A 46 -10.02 4.13 3.15
CA CYS A 46 -10.18 5.20 2.16
C CYS A 46 -9.66 6.53 2.67
N GLY A 47 -8.78 7.15 1.88
CA GLY A 47 -8.26 8.49 2.18
C GLY A 47 -7.29 8.56 3.36
N ALA A 48 -6.93 7.43 3.96
CA ALA A 48 -6.00 7.42 5.09
C ALA A 48 -4.59 7.82 4.68
N SER A 49 -4.01 8.77 5.39
CA SER A 49 -2.58 9.08 5.36
C SER A 49 -1.78 8.13 6.25
N ALA A 50 -0.46 8.21 6.20
CA ALA A 50 0.39 7.40 7.08
C ALA A 50 0.11 7.65 8.58
N GLY A 51 -0.14 8.91 8.97
CA GLY A 51 -0.44 9.27 10.36
C GLY A 51 -1.78 8.74 10.86
N ASP A 52 -2.72 8.49 9.96
CA ASP A 52 -4.03 7.95 10.34
C ASP A 52 -3.98 6.48 10.81
N TRP A 53 -2.87 5.78 10.52
CA TRP A 53 -2.59 4.42 11.02
C TRP A 53 -1.96 4.41 12.42
N LEU A 54 -1.76 5.57 13.03
CA LEU A 54 -1.26 5.67 14.42
C LEU A 54 -2.41 5.77 15.44
N ILE A 55 -3.61 6.07 14.99
CA ILE A 55 -4.78 6.34 15.82
C ILE A 55 -6.03 5.68 15.22
N LYS A 56 -7.12 5.66 15.98
CA LYS A 56 -8.46 5.34 15.44
C LYS A 56 -9.01 6.58 14.73
N LYS A 57 -8.95 6.58 13.40
CA LYS A 57 -9.42 7.68 12.54
C LYS A 57 -10.64 7.24 11.77
N THR A 58 -11.73 8.00 11.83
CA THR A 58 -12.91 7.77 10.98
C THR A 58 -12.55 8.02 9.51
N VAL A 59 -12.91 7.06 8.65
CA VAL A 59 -12.68 7.08 7.20
C VAL A 59 -13.97 6.69 6.47
N PRO A 60 -14.19 7.16 5.22
CA PRO A 60 -15.45 6.97 4.51
C PRO A 60 -15.68 5.55 3.98
N CYS A 61 -14.68 4.72 3.92
CA CYS A 61 -14.79 3.30 3.57
C CYS A 61 -13.53 2.54 3.99
N GLY A 62 -13.63 1.21 4.03
CA GLY A 62 -12.51 0.36 4.38
C GLY A 62 -12.71 -1.07 3.92
N ALA A 63 -11.63 -1.85 4.01
CA ALA A 63 -11.67 -3.27 3.72
C ALA A 63 -10.70 -4.04 4.62
N GLU A 64 -11.04 -5.30 4.89
CA GLU A 64 -10.19 -6.25 5.61
C GLU A 64 -10.26 -7.61 4.94
N ARG A 65 -9.12 -8.30 4.88
CA ARG A 65 -9.04 -9.66 4.39
C ARG A 65 -7.99 -10.46 5.17
N THR A 66 -8.35 -11.65 5.63
CA THR A 66 -7.51 -12.50 6.47
C THR A 66 -7.30 -13.87 5.83
N GLY A 67 -6.06 -14.24 5.59
CA GLY A 67 -5.69 -15.57 5.08
C GLY A 67 -6.51 -15.97 3.84
N ASN A 68 -7.15 -17.13 3.88
CA ASN A 68 -7.95 -17.65 2.78
C ASN A 68 -9.43 -17.20 2.81
N GLU A 69 -9.78 -16.30 3.74
CA GLU A 69 -11.16 -15.82 3.89
C GLU A 69 -11.52 -14.82 2.78
N LYS A 70 -12.83 -14.66 2.57
CA LYS A 70 -13.34 -13.60 1.68
C LYS A 70 -13.11 -12.24 2.33
N GLY A 71 -12.73 -11.26 1.53
CA GLY A 71 -12.59 -9.89 2.00
C GLY A 71 -13.93 -9.30 2.47
N VAL A 72 -13.87 -8.54 3.55
CA VAL A 72 -14.98 -7.72 4.06
C VAL A 72 -14.78 -6.29 3.56
N PHE A 73 -15.81 -5.71 2.93
CA PHE A 73 -15.76 -4.38 2.31
C PHE A 73 -16.85 -3.49 2.90
N ILE A 74 -16.42 -2.44 3.58
CA ILE A 74 -17.31 -1.48 4.24
C ILE A 74 -17.43 -0.25 3.34
N ARG A 75 -18.62 -0.04 2.75
CA ARG A 75 -18.92 1.11 1.85
C ARG A 75 -19.45 2.34 2.59
N GLY A 76 -19.27 2.42 3.87
CA GLY A 76 -19.68 3.51 4.75
C GLY A 76 -18.59 3.84 5.75
N GLU A 77 -18.89 4.75 6.66
CA GLU A 77 -17.95 5.14 7.70
C GLU A 77 -17.44 3.94 8.49
N THR A 78 -16.15 3.89 8.67
CA THR A 78 -15.42 2.94 9.50
C THR A 78 -14.23 3.64 10.14
N THR A 79 -13.38 2.92 10.87
CA THR A 79 -12.19 3.50 11.50
C THR A 79 -10.95 2.73 11.14
N THR A 80 -9.81 3.42 11.04
CA THR A 80 -8.51 2.76 11.03
C THR A 80 -8.27 2.07 12.38
N THR A 81 -7.50 0.98 12.35
CA THR A 81 -6.95 0.37 13.56
C THR A 81 -5.49 0.79 13.69
N PRO A 82 -5.03 1.29 14.85
CA PRO A 82 -3.63 1.65 15.04
C PRO A 82 -2.69 0.50 14.67
N ILE A 83 -1.60 0.82 13.97
CA ILE A 83 -0.65 -0.18 13.46
C ILE A 83 -0.07 -1.06 14.57
N ALA A 84 0.16 -0.50 15.75
CA ALA A 84 0.64 -1.25 16.91
C ALA A 84 -0.35 -2.33 17.36
N GLU A 85 -1.66 -2.03 17.32
CA GLU A 85 -2.73 -2.99 17.64
C GLU A 85 -2.78 -4.11 16.58
N LEU A 86 -2.66 -3.76 15.28
CA LEU A 86 -2.62 -4.74 14.19
C LEU A 86 -1.40 -5.66 14.31
N ILE A 87 -0.22 -5.11 14.57
CA ILE A 87 1.01 -5.89 14.76
C ILE A 87 0.89 -6.81 15.98
N ALA A 88 0.34 -6.34 17.10
CA ALA A 88 0.15 -7.15 18.29
C ALA A 88 -0.85 -8.30 18.07
N LYS A 89 -1.92 -8.05 17.30
CA LYS A 89 -2.96 -9.03 16.95
C LYS A 89 -2.43 -10.10 16.01
N ASP A 90 -1.85 -9.69 14.88
CA ASP A 90 -1.56 -10.56 13.74
C ASP A 90 -0.13 -11.12 13.77
N LYS A 91 0.74 -10.53 14.60
CA LYS A 91 2.16 -10.92 14.81
C LYS A 91 2.90 -11.14 13.49
N PRO A 92 2.90 -10.16 12.57
CA PRO A 92 3.52 -10.32 11.27
C PRO A 92 5.05 -10.38 11.39
N ASP A 93 5.67 -11.09 10.45
CA ASP A 93 7.11 -11.07 10.22
C ASP A 93 7.52 -9.79 9.46
N VAL A 94 6.61 -9.22 8.68
CA VAL A 94 6.84 -7.99 7.92
C VAL A 94 5.53 -7.21 7.72
N VAL A 95 5.63 -5.87 7.78
CA VAL A 95 4.55 -4.95 7.41
C VAL A 95 4.81 -4.40 6.01
N VAL A 96 3.81 -4.46 5.14
CA VAL A 96 3.81 -3.81 3.81
C VAL A 96 2.89 -2.61 3.85
N VAL A 97 3.44 -1.42 3.57
CA VAL A 97 2.70 -0.15 3.58
C VAL A 97 2.48 0.33 2.16
N ILE A 98 1.23 0.51 1.74
CA ILE A 98 0.82 0.98 0.41
C ILE A 98 0.12 2.32 0.56
N ILE A 99 0.91 3.37 0.78
CA ILE A 99 0.44 4.74 1.04
C ILE A 99 1.35 5.73 0.32
N GLY A 100 0.75 6.67 -0.39
CA GLY A 100 1.48 7.73 -1.09
C GLY A 100 0.54 8.78 -1.66
N ASP A 101 -0.50 8.37 -2.35
CA ASP A 101 -1.40 9.24 -3.08
C ASP A 101 -2.16 10.21 -2.17
N THR A 102 -2.60 9.76 -1.00
CA THR A 102 -3.31 10.59 -0.02
C THR A 102 -2.44 11.72 0.55
N MET A 103 -1.12 11.57 0.50
CA MET A 103 -0.18 12.58 0.99
C MET A 103 0.40 13.47 -0.11
N ALA A 104 0.22 13.11 -1.38
CA ALA A 104 0.86 13.79 -2.52
C ALA A 104 0.29 15.18 -2.83
N SER A 105 -0.98 15.46 -2.45
CA SER A 105 -1.63 16.75 -2.70
C SER A 105 -1.56 17.18 -4.17
N TYR A 106 -1.99 16.30 -5.09
CA TYR A 106 -1.79 16.47 -6.55
C TYR A 106 -2.27 17.80 -7.14
N GLY A 107 -3.34 18.36 -6.60
CA GLY A 107 -3.92 19.62 -7.07
C GLY A 107 -3.49 20.88 -6.30
N LYS A 108 -2.60 20.77 -5.31
CA LYS A 108 -2.21 21.88 -4.42
C LYS A 108 -0.70 21.86 -4.13
N ALA A 109 -0.22 22.84 -3.36
CA ALA A 109 1.14 22.82 -2.84
C ALA A 109 1.37 21.55 -1.99
N PHE A 110 2.54 20.94 -2.14
CA PHE A 110 2.90 19.75 -1.37
C PHE A 110 3.14 20.10 0.10
N PRO A 111 2.42 19.49 1.05
CA PRO A 111 2.57 19.82 2.47
C PRO A 111 3.76 19.05 3.06
N GLN A 112 4.97 19.43 2.70
CA GLN A 112 6.20 18.67 2.95
C GLN A 112 6.42 18.33 4.43
N ALA A 113 6.25 19.30 5.34
CA ALA A 113 6.46 19.08 6.77
C ALA A 113 5.45 18.06 7.33
N TRP A 114 4.18 18.21 6.95
CA TRP A 114 3.11 17.28 7.34
C TRP A 114 3.34 15.88 6.79
N ALA A 115 3.68 15.75 5.50
CA ALA A 115 3.95 14.45 4.89
C ALA A 115 5.16 13.76 5.54
N TRP A 116 6.23 14.53 5.81
CA TRP A 116 7.40 14.02 6.51
C TRP A 116 7.08 13.52 7.92
N GLU A 117 6.31 14.29 8.67
CA GLU A 117 5.89 13.92 10.03
C GLU A 117 5.05 12.63 10.01
N ASN A 118 4.09 12.52 9.10
CA ASN A 118 3.25 11.33 8.96
C ASN A 118 4.07 10.07 8.62
N VAL A 119 4.95 10.16 7.62
CA VAL A 119 5.81 9.04 7.20
C VAL A 119 6.74 8.63 8.34
N THR A 120 7.46 9.57 8.94
CA THR A 120 8.45 9.26 9.97
C THR A 120 7.82 8.74 11.27
N LYS A 121 6.64 9.21 11.65
CA LYS A 121 5.92 8.65 12.81
C LYS A 121 5.49 7.21 12.57
N LEU A 122 4.92 6.90 11.40
CA LEU A 122 4.49 5.54 11.09
C LEU A 122 5.67 4.56 11.02
N THR A 123 6.76 4.93 10.33
CA THR A 123 7.94 4.06 10.24
C THR A 123 8.59 3.83 11.60
N LYS A 124 8.65 4.85 12.46
CA LYS A 124 9.14 4.72 13.83
C LYS A 124 8.27 3.82 14.69
N GLU A 125 6.93 3.94 14.57
CA GLU A 125 6.00 3.09 15.31
C GLU A 125 6.17 1.62 14.91
N ILE A 126 6.24 1.31 13.62
CA ILE A 126 6.50 -0.05 13.14
C ILE A 126 7.86 -0.54 13.67
N ALA A 127 8.90 0.26 13.53
CA ALA A 127 10.25 -0.11 13.98
C ALA A 127 10.33 -0.36 15.50
N SER A 128 9.55 0.36 16.31
CA SER A 128 9.49 0.17 17.76
C SER A 128 9.04 -1.24 18.16
N THR A 129 8.25 -1.89 17.30
CA THR A 129 7.81 -3.29 17.48
C THR A 129 8.85 -4.32 17.03
N LYS A 130 10.00 -3.88 16.52
CA LYS A 130 11.04 -4.71 15.89
C LYS A 130 10.52 -5.52 14.69
N THR A 131 9.46 -5.05 14.05
CA THR A 131 8.91 -5.67 12.83
C THR A 131 9.48 -4.96 11.60
N PRO A 132 10.15 -5.67 10.69
CA PRO A 132 10.59 -5.10 9.42
C PRO A 132 9.43 -4.53 8.61
N CYS A 133 9.71 -3.54 7.75
CA CYS A 133 8.69 -2.99 6.88
C CYS A 133 9.18 -2.78 5.44
N ILE A 134 8.23 -2.86 4.52
CA ILE A 134 8.36 -2.55 3.10
C ILE A 134 7.38 -1.43 2.81
N TRP A 135 7.83 -0.36 2.16
CA TRP A 135 6.97 0.73 1.72
C TRP A 135 6.88 0.75 0.19
N VAL A 136 5.68 0.57 -0.32
CA VAL A 136 5.39 0.63 -1.76
C VAL A 136 4.92 2.03 -2.10
N GLY A 137 5.65 2.70 -2.97
CA GLY A 137 5.34 4.06 -3.43
C GLY A 137 4.15 4.10 -4.40
N PRO A 138 3.63 5.31 -4.68
CA PRO A 138 2.50 5.48 -5.59
C PRO A 138 2.87 5.07 -7.02
N PRO A 139 1.96 4.42 -7.74
CA PRO A 139 2.14 4.10 -9.15
C PRO A 139 1.84 5.32 -10.03
N TRP A 140 2.23 5.28 -11.30
CA TRP A 140 1.76 6.25 -12.29
C TRP A 140 0.22 6.28 -12.31
N GLY A 141 -0.33 7.43 -12.57
CA GLY A 141 -1.75 7.62 -12.78
C GLY A 141 -2.04 8.26 -14.13
N SER A 142 -3.07 9.07 -14.19
CA SER A 142 -3.44 9.81 -15.39
C SER A 142 -4.08 11.15 -15.01
N GLU A 143 -3.96 12.14 -15.88
CA GLU A 143 -4.76 13.36 -15.78
C GLU A 143 -6.20 13.14 -16.26
N VAL A 144 -6.45 12.05 -17.00
CA VAL A 144 -7.73 11.69 -17.56
C VAL A 144 -8.08 10.25 -17.19
N GLY A 145 -9.14 10.05 -16.42
CA GLY A 145 -9.70 8.74 -16.13
C GLY A 145 -10.87 8.37 -17.04
N ARG A 146 -11.22 7.10 -17.13
CA ARG A 146 -12.32 6.60 -17.97
C ARG A 146 -13.70 7.11 -17.56
N GLN A 147 -13.89 7.43 -16.28
CA GLN A 147 -15.18 7.86 -15.73
C GLN A 147 -15.15 9.32 -15.28
N SER A 148 -14.02 9.79 -14.77
CA SER A 148 -13.84 11.16 -14.30
C SER A 148 -12.37 11.53 -14.16
N ASN A 149 -12.08 12.81 -13.91
CA ASN A 149 -10.74 13.33 -13.62
C ASN A 149 -10.63 13.81 -12.17
N LYS A 150 -11.49 13.29 -11.28
CA LYS A 150 -11.61 13.77 -9.90
C LYS A 150 -10.30 13.66 -9.11
N PHE A 151 -9.50 12.63 -9.40
CA PHE A 151 -8.24 12.38 -8.74
C PHE A 151 -7.06 12.38 -9.75
N ALA A 152 -7.09 13.35 -10.68
CA ALA A 152 -6.03 13.51 -11.67
C ALA A 152 -4.64 13.53 -11.02
N LYS A 153 -3.71 12.75 -11.60
CA LYS A 153 -2.33 12.61 -11.11
C LYS A 153 -1.34 13.12 -12.17
N PRO A 154 -0.83 14.36 -12.03
CA PRO A 154 0.24 14.86 -12.90
C PRO A 154 1.53 14.06 -12.69
N ASP A 155 2.17 13.61 -13.78
CA ASP A 155 3.34 12.74 -13.74
C ASP A 155 4.49 13.31 -12.90
N ASN A 156 4.76 14.61 -13.02
CA ASN A 156 5.81 15.29 -12.24
C ASN A 156 5.55 15.25 -10.74
N ARG A 157 4.28 15.31 -10.31
CA ARG A 157 3.91 15.26 -8.90
C ARG A 157 3.99 13.84 -8.36
N VAL A 158 3.64 12.84 -9.16
CA VAL A 158 3.80 11.43 -8.79
C VAL A 158 5.28 11.11 -8.61
N GLN A 159 6.12 11.52 -9.56
CA GLN A 159 7.58 11.37 -9.46
C GLN A 159 8.15 12.06 -8.23
N PHE A 160 7.67 13.28 -7.94
CA PHE A 160 8.09 14.01 -6.74
C PHE A 160 7.73 13.24 -5.46
N MET A 161 6.50 12.71 -5.37
CA MET A 161 6.04 11.96 -4.20
C MET A 161 6.82 10.65 -4.04
N SER A 162 7.08 9.92 -5.13
CA SER A 162 7.92 8.72 -5.09
C SER A 162 9.33 9.02 -4.56
N ASN A 163 9.98 10.06 -5.09
CA ASN A 163 11.31 10.51 -4.64
C ASN A 163 11.31 10.97 -3.18
N PHE A 164 10.22 11.60 -2.73
CA PHE A 164 10.07 12.00 -1.33
C PHE A 164 9.99 10.78 -0.41
N LEU A 165 9.19 9.79 -0.75
CA LEU A 165 9.06 8.55 0.04
C LEU A 165 10.37 7.79 0.10
N ASP A 166 11.05 7.58 -1.03
CA ASP A 166 12.34 6.88 -1.09
C ASP A 166 13.37 7.45 -0.10
N LYS A 167 13.36 8.78 0.07
CA LYS A 167 14.27 9.49 1.00
C LYS A 167 13.85 9.44 2.46
N ASN A 168 12.57 9.17 2.76
CA ASN A 168 12.02 9.42 4.11
C ASN A 168 11.40 8.19 4.79
N VAL A 169 11.24 7.05 4.10
CA VAL A 169 10.59 5.86 4.68
C VAL A 169 11.51 4.97 5.50
N ALA A 170 12.81 5.27 5.57
CA ALA A 170 13.72 4.49 6.39
C ALA A 170 13.19 4.37 7.85
N PRO A 171 13.28 3.16 8.49
CA PRO A 171 14.05 1.98 8.06
C PRO A 171 13.30 1.01 7.13
N CYS A 172 12.13 1.34 6.62
CA CYS A 172 11.43 0.48 5.67
C CYS A 172 12.21 0.36 4.34
N THR A 173 12.19 -0.81 3.74
CA THR A 173 12.67 -1.00 2.37
C THR A 173 11.69 -0.36 1.40
N TYR A 174 12.16 0.56 0.54
CA TYR A 174 11.31 1.22 -0.45
C TYR A 174 11.19 0.39 -1.73
N ILE A 175 9.97 0.25 -2.25
CA ILE A 175 9.66 -0.30 -3.56
C ILE A 175 9.05 0.81 -4.42
N ASP A 176 9.75 1.20 -5.48
CA ASP A 176 9.34 2.25 -6.40
C ASP A 176 8.38 1.72 -7.46
N SER A 177 7.09 1.96 -7.29
CA SER A 177 6.07 1.53 -8.26
C SER A 177 6.19 2.20 -9.63
N LEU A 178 6.92 3.31 -9.75
CA LEU A 178 7.10 3.98 -11.03
C LEU A 178 7.96 3.16 -12.01
N LYS A 179 8.73 2.21 -11.49
CA LYS A 179 9.54 1.27 -12.31
C LYS A 179 8.74 0.13 -12.92
N PHE A 180 7.48 -0.03 -12.54
CA PHE A 180 6.64 -1.15 -12.99
C PHE A 180 5.92 -0.90 -14.31
N SER A 181 5.77 0.37 -14.69
CA SER A 181 5.06 0.76 -15.90
C SER A 181 5.53 2.12 -16.40
N GLN A 182 5.11 2.47 -17.61
CA GLN A 182 5.24 3.84 -18.10
C GLN A 182 4.04 4.69 -17.68
N PRO A 183 4.16 6.03 -17.64
CA PRO A 183 3.03 6.91 -17.43
C PRO A 183 1.87 6.56 -18.37
N LYS A 184 0.64 6.52 -17.83
CA LYS A 184 -0.61 6.21 -18.57
C LYS A 184 -0.71 4.79 -19.15
N GLN A 185 0.24 3.92 -18.88
CA GLN A 185 0.21 2.53 -19.37
C GLN A 185 -0.97 1.76 -18.77
N TRP A 186 -1.26 1.95 -17.50
CA TRP A 186 -2.42 1.35 -16.84
C TRP A 186 -3.59 2.32 -16.80
N SER A 187 -4.73 1.89 -17.36
CA SER A 187 -5.93 2.72 -17.40
C SER A 187 -6.49 2.97 -16.00
N THR A 188 -6.89 4.22 -15.75
CA THR A 188 -7.54 4.64 -14.51
C THR A 188 -9.03 4.91 -14.70
N LEU A 189 -9.79 4.83 -13.60
CA LEU A 189 -11.20 5.18 -13.55
C LEU A 189 -11.41 6.69 -13.39
N ASP A 190 -10.55 7.35 -12.59
CA ASP A 190 -10.71 8.74 -12.15
C ASP A 190 -9.40 9.54 -12.11
N GLY A 191 -8.36 9.00 -12.73
CA GLY A 191 -7.01 9.54 -12.75
C GLY A 191 -6.06 8.85 -11.77
N GLN A 192 -6.57 8.27 -10.69
CA GLN A 192 -5.78 7.60 -9.64
C GLN A 192 -6.08 6.11 -9.55
N HIS A 193 -7.35 5.74 -9.42
CA HIS A 193 -7.75 4.35 -9.20
C HIS A 193 -7.81 3.59 -10.53
N PHE A 194 -7.14 2.44 -10.58
CA PHE A 194 -7.03 1.63 -11.79
C PHE A 194 -8.30 0.84 -12.10
N THR A 195 -8.39 0.42 -13.36
CA THR A 195 -9.24 -0.71 -13.74
C THR A 195 -8.71 -1.99 -13.11
N THR A 196 -9.53 -3.06 -13.08
CA THR A 196 -9.12 -4.37 -12.55
C THR A 196 -7.81 -4.85 -13.17
N ALA A 197 -7.66 -4.76 -14.50
CA ALA A 197 -6.42 -5.17 -15.19
C ALA A 197 -5.19 -4.36 -14.73
N GLY A 198 -5.36 -3.07 -14.43
CA GLY A 198 -4.27 -2.24 -13.87
C GLY A 198 -3.89 -2.67 -12.45
N TYR A 199 -4.88 -3.01 -11.62
CA TYR A 199 -4.63 -3.52 -10.28
C TYR A 199 -3.97 -4.91 -10.30
N ASP A 200 -4.39 -5.80 -11.19
CA ASP A 200 -3.77 -7.12 -11.34
C ASP A 200 -2.29 -6.98 -11.75
N ALA A 201 -2.00 -6.09 -12.71
CA ALA A 201 -0.63 -5.83 -13.14
C ALA A 201 0.23 -5.22 -12.01
N TRP A 202 -0.33 -4.29 -11.24
CA TRP A 202 0.39 -3.68 -10.12
C TRP A 202 0.62 -4.67 -8.99
N ALA A 203 -0.36 -5.51 -8.65
CA ALA A 203 -0.24 -6.57 -7.65
C ALA A 203 0.87 -7.57 -8.01
N ALA A 204 0.89 -8.02 -9.27
CA ALA A 204 1.92 -8.93 -9.76
C ALA A 204 3.34 -8.31 -9.66
N ALA A 205 3.48 -7.03 -10.03
CA ALA A 205 4.76 -6.32 -9.97
C ALA A 205 5.23 -6.11 -8.52
N ILE A 206 4.33 -5.72 -7.60
CA ILE A 206 4.65 -5.62 -6.17
C ILE A 206 5.10 -6.97 -5.62
N THR A 207 4.32 -8.03 -5.88
CA THR A 207 4.63 -9.38 -5.42
C THR A 207 5.99 -9.85 -5.93
N GLN A 208 6.28 -9.67 -7.21
CA GLN A 208 7.57 -10.03 -7.79
C GLN A 208 8.72 -9.23 -7.15
N SER A 209 8.51 -7.93 -6.86
CA SER A 209 9.50 -7.10 -6.19
C SER A 209 9.78 -7.57 -4.76
N ILE A 210 8.75 -7.91 -4.00
CA ILE A 210 8.88 -8.44 -2.64
C ILE A 210 9.63 -9.78 -2.65
N VAL A 211 9.26 -10.70 -3.55
CA VAL A 211 9.90 -12.00 -3.71
C VAL A 211 11.38 -11.90 -4.01
N ASN A 212 11.77 -10.87 -4.77
CA ASN A 212 13.16 -10.64 -5.20
C ASN A 212 13.99 -9.81 -4.19
N LEU A 213 13.41 -9.39 -3.06
CA LEU A 213 14.20 -8.70 -2.04
C LEU A 213 15.28 -9.63 -1.48
N PRO A 214 16.55 -9.20 -1.43
CA PRO A 214 17.67 -10.07 -1.03
C PRO A 214 17.49 -10.70 0.35
N ASN A 215 16.80 -10.01 1.26
CA ASN A 215 16.68 -10.38 2.66
C ASN A 215 15.25 -10.83 3.05
N ILE A 216 14.36 -11.07 2.09
CA ILE A 216 12.95 -11.37 2.41
C ILE A 216 12.80 -12.58 3.35
N LYS A 217 13.63 -13.62 3.17
CA LYS A 217 13.61 -14.82 4.01
C LYS A 217 14.14 -14.58 5.43
N GLN A 218 14.92 -13.53 5.65
CA GLN A 218 15.48 -13.17 6.96
C GLN A 218 14.45 -12.43 7.83
N PHE A 219 13.31 -12.00 7.27
CA PHE A 219 12.24 -11.38 8.04
C PHE A 219 11.46 -12.38 8.91
N LYS A 220 11.57 -13.66 8.61
CA LYS A 220 10.94 -14.72 9.43
C LYS A 220 11.50 -14.69 10.85
N LYS A 221 10.59 -14.53 11.82
CA LYS A 221 10.90 -14.61 13.27
C LYS A 221 11.01 -16.04 13.75
#